data_b158ef7b53c6a46c9b9ef64c25aa04fc
#
_entry.id   b158ef7b53c6a46c9b9ef64c25aa04fc
#
_cell.length_a   1.000
_cell.length_b   1.000
_cell.length_c   1.000
_cell.angle_alpha   90.00
_cell.angle_beta   90.00
_cell.angle_gamma   90.00
#
_symmetry.space_group_name_H-M   'P 1'
#
loop_
_entity.id
_entity.type
_entity.pdbx_description
1 polymer ?
#
loop_
_entity_poly.entity_id
_entity_poly.type
_entity_poly.pdbx_seq_one_letter_code
_entity_poly.pdbx_strand_id
1 'polypeptide(L)'
;MAAKDQNCSDKFTQLYLQYYQNLIRYATSIVKSVNIAEELVHDAYIKILKHIEEIEEPSSARTKRYLLVTVRNVCFDYLLKNVPTEDLADYEAVLCNPLDSIWDKFTVKEINEKLVLYLGKLSEKDRRLFIDATIKGYRYKELTERYQMTEGNISVKIFRLRMRLRKMFDLED
;
A
#
# COMPACT_ATOMS: atom_id res chain seq x y z
N MET A 1 28.72 -0.50 -24.16
CA MET A 1 27.30 -0.17 -24.39
C MET A 1 26.45 -1.43 -24.33
N ALA A 2 26.65 -2.45 -25.15
CA ALA A 2 25.81 -3.66 -25.20
C ALA A 2 25.63 -4.44 -23.87
N ALA A 3 26.66 -4.58 -23.03
CA ALA A 3 26.57 -5.31 -21.77
C ALA A 3 25.72 -4.60 -20.70
N LYS A 4 25.64 -3.26 -20.72
CA LYS A 4 24.83 -2.48 -19.78
C LYS A 4 23.34 -2.57 -20.15
N ASP A 5 23.05 -2.54 -21.45
CA ASP A 5 21.70 -2.66 -21.98
C ASP A 5 21.14 -4.07 -21.71
N GLN A 6 21.97 -5.11 -21.82
CA GLN A 6 21.61 -6.49 -21.51
C GLN A 6 21.25 -6.64 -20.02
N ASN A 7 22.05 -6.11 -19.11
CA ASN A 7 21.79 -6.15 -17.68
C ASN A 7 20.49 -5.45 -17.29
N CYS A 8 20.17 -4.32 -17.91
CA CYS A 8 18.90 -3.61 -17.69
C CYS A 8 17.69 -4.41 -18.19
N SER A 9 17.82 -5.07 -19.34
CA SER A 9 16.78 -5.96 -19.90
C SER A 9 16.52 -7.16 -19.00
N ASP A 10 17.58 -7.79 -18.50
CA ASP A 10 17.47 -8.97 -17.62
C ASP A 10 16.81 -8.59 -16.28
N LYS A 11 17.22 -7.46 -15.69
CA LYS A 11 16.59 -6.93 -14.47
C LYS A 11 15.10 -6.64 -14.67
N PHE A 12 14.76 -6.00 -15.77
CA PHE A 12 13.36 -5.69 -16.08
C PHE A 12 12.52 -6.96 -16.23
N THR A 13 13.05 -7.94 -16.97
CA THR A 13 12.39 -9.24 -17.15
C THR A 13 12.14 -9.93 -15.81
N GLN A 14 13.11 -9.92 -14.91
CA GLN A 14 12.95 -10.47 -13.56
C GLN A 14 11.86 -9.75 -12.78
N LEU A 15 11.86 -8.40 -12.77
CA LEU A 15 10.85 -7.62 -12.07
C LEU A 15 9.45 -7.89 -12.62
N TYR A 16 9.34 -7.97 -13.95
CA TYR A 16 8.07 -8.23 -14.60
C TYR A 16 7.53 -9.61 -14.25
N LEU A 17 8.32 -10.66 -14.44
CA LEU A 17 7.90 -12.04 -14.16
C LEU A 17 7.56 -12.25 -12.67
N GLN A 18 8.30 -11.63 -11.77
CA GLN A 18 8.14 -11.83 -10.34
C GLN A 18 6.98 -11.03 -9.73
N TYR A 19 6.71 -9.81 -10.22
CA TYR A 19 5.81 -8.90 -9.52
C TYR A 19 4.55 -8.53 -10.29
N TYR A 20 4.51 -8.68 -11.62
CA TYR A 20 3.44 -8.16 -12.47
C TYR A 20 2.04 -8.55 -11.98
N GLN A 21 1.78 -9.84 -11.74
CA GLN A 21 0.48 -10.32 -11.29
C GLN A 21 0.07 -9.76 -9.91
N ASN A 22 1.05 -9.63 -9.01
CA ASN A 22 0.82 -9.09 -7.68
C ASN A 22 0.52 -7.59 -7.74
N LEU A 23 1.18 -6.86 -8.63
CA LEU A 23 0.96 -5.43 -8.85
C LEU A 23 -0.40 -5.16 -9.49
N ILE A 24 -0.87 -6.01 -10.42
CA ILE A 24 -2.24 -5.91 -10.96
C ILE A 24 -3.26 -6.12 -9.86
N ARG A 25 -3.13 -7.16 -9.03
CA ARG A 25 -4.04 -7.39 -7.90
C ARG A 25 -4.07 -6.20 -6.95
N TYR A 26 -2.90 -5.64 -6.66
CA TYR A 26 -2.77 -4.45 -5.82
C TYR A 26 -3.44 -3.24 -6.46
N ALA A 27 -3.15 -2.93 -7.72
CA ALA A 27 -3.80 -1.84 -8.45
C ALA A 27 -5.31 -2.02 -8.53
N THR A 28 -5.81 -3.24 -8.84
CA THR A 28 -7.24 -3.56 -8.86
C THR A 28 -7.91 -3.30 -7.52
N SER A 29 -7.24 -3.56 -6.40
CA SER A 29 -7.77 -3.25 -5.07
C SER A 29 -7.97 -1.74 -4.86
N ILE A 30 -7.18 -0.91 -5.55
CA ILE A 30 -7.26 0.56 -5.51
C ILE A 30 -8.32 1.07 -6.47
N VAL A 31 -8.20 0.76 -7.78
CA VAL A 31 -9.06 1.37 -8.82
C VAL A 31 -10.37 0.60 -9.09
N LYS A 32 -10.56 -0.57 -8.49
CA LYS A 32 -11.76 -1.43 -8.58
C LYS A 32 -12.09 -1.91 -10.01
N SER A 33 -11.13 -1.84 -10.94
CA SER A 33 -11.26 -2.29 -12.32
C SER A 33 -9.97 -2.98 -12.77
N VAL A 34 -10.09 -4.20 -13.28
CA VAL A 34 -8.93 -4.99 -13.75
C VAL A 34 -8.30 -4.33 -14.98
N ASN A 35 -9.11 -3.92 -15.96
CA ASN A 35 -8.61 -3.31 -17.18
C ASN A 35 -7.83 -2.03 -16.92
N ILE A 36 -8.38 -1.15 -16.06
CA ILE A 36 -7.71 0.08 -15.65
C ILE A 36 -6.43 -0.25 -14.86
N ALA A 37 -6.48 -1.24 -13.97
CA ALA A 37 -5.32 -1.66 -13.20
C ALA A 37 -4.16 -2.14 -14.08
N GLU A 38 -4.45 -2.89 -15.15
CA GLU A 38 -3.45 -3.35 -16.11
C GLU A 38 -2.77 -2.16 -16.82
N GLU A 39 -3.55 -1.19 -17.31
CA GLU A 39 -3.01 0.02 -17.94
C GLU A 39 -2.11 0.80 -16.97
N LEU A 40 -2.57 1.01 -15.73
CA LEU A 40 -1.82 1.76 -14.74
C LEU A 40 -0.55 1.03 -14.27
N VAL A 41 -0.57 -0.30 -14.22
CA VAL A 41 0.64 -1.09 -13.94
C VAL A 41 1.64 -0.99 -15.08
N HIS A 42 1.20 -0.98 -16.35
CA HIS A 42 2.08 -0.71 -17.48
C HIS A 42 2.71 0.68 -17.39
N ASP A 43 1.92 1.71 -17.08
CA ASP A 43 2.44 3.08 -16.88
C ASP A 43 3.46 3.14 -15.74
N ALA A 44 3.22 2.40 -14.65
CA ALA A 44 4.17 2.30 -13.55
C ALA A 44 5.47 1.63 -14.00
N TYR A 45 5.42 0.57 -14.80
CA TYR A 45 6.63 -0.08 -15.34
C TYR A 45 7.41 0.85 -16.28
N ILE A 46 6.75 1.71 -17.06
CA ILE A 46 7.44 2.72 -17.87
C ILE A 46 8.22 3.71 -16.99
N LYS A 47 7.63 4.10 -15.84
CA LYS A 47 8.33 4.95 -14.85
C LYS A 47 9.50 4.21 -14.21
N ILE A 48 9.34 2.93 -13.85
CA ILE A 48 10.37 2.09 -13.25
C ILE A 48 11.55 1.88 -14.19
N LEU A 49 11.29 1.69 -15.50
CA LEU A 49 12.33 1.54 -16.52
C LEU A 49 13.30 2.73 -16.56
N LYS A 50 12.83 3.95 -16.31
CA LYS A 50 13.68 5.15 -16.27
C LYS A 50 14.70 5.13 -15.14
N HIS A 51 14.44 4.35 -14.09
CA HIS A 51 15.28 4.23 -12.89
C HIS A 51 15.78 2.79 -12.68
N ILE A 52 15.75 1.94 -13.72
CA ILE A 52 16.11 0.52 -13.61
C ILE A 52 17.57 0.32 -13.17
N GLU A 53 18.44 1.25 -13.50
CA GLU A 53 19.86 1.22 -13.12
C GLU A 53 20.05 1.38 -11.60
N GLU A 54 19.17 2.12 -10.93
CA GLU A 54 19.20 2.35 -9.48
C GLU A 54 18.73 1.14 -8.66
N ILE A 55 18.13 0.16 -9.34
CA ILE A 55 17.70 -1.09 -8.71
C ILE A 55 18.89 -2.04 -8.63
N GLU A 56 19.43 -2.23 -7.43
CA GLU A 56 20.58 -3.11 -7.20
C GLU A 56 20.16 -4.58 -7.25
N GLU A 57 19.12 -4.94 -6.50
CA GLU A 57 18.63 -6.32 -6.38
C GLU A 57 17.12 -6.40 -6.63
N PRO A 58 16.67 -7.06 -7.74
CA PRO A 58 15.25 -7.20 -8.09
C PRO A 58 14.39 -7.87 -7.00
N SER A 59 14.92 -8.85 -6.28
CA SER A 59 14.19 -9.61 -5.25
C SER A 59 14.17 -8.96 -3.87
N SER A 60 14.86 -7.84 -3.69
CA SER A 60 14.94 -7.17 -2.39
C SER A 60 13.60 -6.59 -1.91
N ALA A 61 13.44 -6.50 -0.59
CA ALA A 61 12.27 -5.84 0.02
C ALA A 61 12.16 -4.37 -0.39
N ARG A 62 13.31 -3.69 -0.56
CA ARG A 62 13.41 -2.30 -1.04
C ARG A 62 12.83 -2.17 -2.44
N THR A 63 13.21 -3.06 -3.36
CA THR A 63 12.70 -3.07 -4.74
C THR A 63 11.20 -3.34 -4.76
N LYS A 64 10.74 -4.38 -4.07
CA LYS A 64 9.29 -4.69 -3.96
C LYS A 64 8.49 -3.48 -3.49
N ARG A 65 8.98 -2.78 -2.49
CA ARG A 65 8.34 -1.58 -1.99
C ARG A 65 8.33 -0.44 -3.01
N TYR A 66 9.46 -0.18 -3.67
CA TYR A 66 9.55 0.83 -4.72
C TYR A 66 8.50 0.59 -5.82
N LEU A 67 8.32 -0.67 -6.25
CA LEU A 67 7.30 -1.05 -7.21
C LEU A 67 5.88 -0.76 -6.69
N LEU A 68 5.56 -1.16 -5.46
CA LEU A 68 4.25 -0.93 -4.86
C LEU A 68 3.93 0.56 -4.71
N VAL A 69 4.89 1.37 -4.26
CA VAL A 69 4.72 2.84 -4.13
C VAL A 69 4.52 3.48 -5.50
N THR A 70 5.28 3.05 -6.51
CA THR A 70 5.15 3.59 -7.87
C THR A 70 3.77 3.28 -8.45
N VAL A 71 3.31 2.04 -8.34
CA VAL A 71 1.96 1.64 -8.80
C VAL A 71 0.88 2.40 -8.03
N ARG A 72 0.99 2.50 -6.71
CA ARG A 72 0.06 3.27 -5.89
C ARG A 72 -0.06 4.72 -6.37
N ASN A 73 1.07 5.38 -6.55
CA ASN A 73 1.08 6.78 -6.98
C ASN A 73 0.42 6.95 -8.36
N VAL A 74 0.66 6.03 -9.30
CA VAL A 74 0.01 6.05 -10.62
C VAL A 74 -1.50 5.86 -10.49
N CYS A 75 -1.95 4.92 -9.63
CA CYS A 75 -3.37 4.72 -9.37
C CYS A 75 -4.03 5.97 -8.77
N PHE A 76 -3.34 6.66 -7.86
CA PHE A 76 -3.87 7.88 -7.25
C PHE A 76 -3.94 9.04 -8.24
N ASP A 77 -2.91 9.23 -9.06
CA ASP A 77 -2.93 10.23 -10.12
C ASP A 77 -4.11 10.01 -11.07
N TYR A 78 -4.43 8.74 -11.35
CA TYR A 78 -5.60 8.37 -12.15
C TYR A 78 -6.91 8.70 -11.43
N LEU A 79 -7.07 8.31 -10.17
CA LEU A 79 -8.28 8.55 -9.39
C LEU A 79 -8.56 10.05 -9.25
N LEU A 80 -7.55 10.84 -8.91
CA LEU A 80 -7.67 12.30 -8.78
C LEU A 80 -8.10 12.99 -10.08
N LYS A 81 -7.75 12.44 -11.24
CA LYS A 81 -8.10 13.01 -12.55
C LYS A 81 -9.46 12.56 -13.06
N ASN A 82 -9.90 11.35 -12.70
CA ASN A 82 -11.03 10.69 -13.35
C ASN A 82 -12.22 10.40 -12.43
N VAL A 83 -12.05 10.56 -11.11
CA VAL A 83 -13.12 10.32 -10.13
C VAL A 83 -13.56 11.66 -9.54
N PRO A 84 -14.88 11.97 -9.51
CA PRO A 84 -15.40 13.15 -8.86
C PRO A 84 -14.96 13.22 -7.39
N THR A 85 -14.70 14.43 -6.89
CA THR A 85 -14.21 14.66 -5.53
C THR A 85 -15.14 14.07 -4.46
N GLU A 86 -16.44 14.03 -4.74
CA GLU A 86 -17.48 13.47 -3.86
C GLU A 86 -17.33 11.95 -3.67
N ASP A 87 -16.86 11.25 -4.70
CA ASP A 87 -16.65 9.80 -4.67
C ASP A 87 -15.26 9.41 -4.15
N LEU A 88 -14.33 10.36 -4.02
CA LEU A 88 -12.98 10.12 -3.49
C LEU A 88 -12.98 9.70 -2.02
N ALA A 89 -14.03 9.99 -1.27
CA ALA A 89 -14.18 9.56 0.13
C ALA A 89 -14.10 8.03 0.27
N ASP A 90 -14.56 7.28 -0.73
CA ASP A 90 -14.44 5.81 -0.76
C ASP A 90 -12.99 5.32 -0.91
N TYR A 91 -12.09 6.19 -1.36
CA TYR A 91 -10.66 5.92 -1.57
C TYR A 91 -9.77 6.53 -0.49
N GLU A 92 -10.33 7.36 0.41
CA GLU A 92 -9.56 8.10 1.43
C GLU A 92 -8.76 7.16 2.35
N ALA A 93 -9.30 5.99 2.66
CA ALA A 93 -8.61 4.96 3.44
C ALA A 93 -7.36 4.37 2.73
N VAL A 94 -7.34 4.44 1.40
CA VAL A 94 -6.21 4.00 0.57
C VAL A 94 -5.23 5.15 0.33
N LEU A 95 -5.74 6.39 0.24
CA LEU A 95 -4.95 7.61 0.05
C LEU A 95 -4.04 7.92 1.25
N CYS A 96 -4.49 7.61 2.45
CA CYS A 96 -3.78 7.89 3.69
C CYS A 96 -3.39 6.60 4.40
N ASN A 97 -2.47 5.80 3.83
CA ASN A 97 -1.86 4.73 4.60
C ASN A 97 -0.57 5.23 5.27
N PRO A 98 -0.63 5.73 6.52
CA PRO A 98 0.55 6.25 7.22
C PRO A 98 1.60 5.15 7.51
N LEU A 99 1.27 3.88 7.23
CA LEU A 99 2.19 2.76 7.45
C LEU A 99 3.22 2.60 6.33
N ASP A 100 3.04 3.26 5.19
CA ASP A 100 3.96 3.11 4.06
C ASP A 100 5.38 3.62 4.37
N SER A 101 5.52 4.65 5.21
CA SER A 101 6.83 5.17 5.62
C SER A 101 7.55 4.27 6.64
N ILE A 102 6.84 3.39 7.31
CA ILE A 102 7.39 2.47 8.32
C ILE A 102 8.21 1.35 7.66
N TRP A 103 7.80 0.91 6.47
CA TRP A 103 8.48 -0.17 5.74
C TRP A 103 9.90 0.20 5.27
N ASP A 104 10.26 1.49 5.23
CA ASP A 104 11.60 1.95 4.82
C ASP A 104 12.64 1.82 5.93
N LYS A 105 12.19 1.96 7.17
CA LYS A 105 13.07 2.09 8.34
C LYS A 105 13.26 0.78 9.10
N PHE A 106 12.32 -0.17 9.00
CA PHE A 106 12.27 -1.35 9.86
C PHE A 106 12.19 -2.66 9.09
N THR A 107 12.80 -3.70 9.63
CA THR A 107 12.66 -5.07 9.12
C THR A 107 11.25 -5.61 9.38
N VAL A 108 10.81 -6.61 8.59
CA VAL A 108 9.50 -7.26 8.77
C VAL A 108 9.34 -7.81 10.19
N LYS A 109 10.43 -8.28 10.81
CA LYS A 109 10.43 -8.80 12.18
C LYS A 109 10.13 -7.68 13.18
N GLU A 110 10.83 -6.56 13.11
CA GLU A 110 10.62 -5.39 13.97
C GLU A 110 9.21 -4.81 13.81
N ILE A 111 8.71 -4.76 12.58
CA ILE A 111 7.33 -4.30 12.31
C ILE A 111 6.33 -5.23 12.99
N ASN A 112 6.48 -6.55 12.85
CA ASN A 112 5.58 -7.51 13.48
C ASN A 112 5.63 -7.44 15.01
N GLU A 113 6.80 -7.32 15.62
CA GLU A 113 6.97 -7.19 17.07
C GLU A 113 6.30 -5.91 17.57
N LYS A 114 6.52 -4.76 16.93
CA LYS A 114 5.89 -3.48 17.28
C LYS A 114 4.37 -3.53 17.07
N LEU A 115 3.91 -4.16 15.99
CA LEU A 115 2.47 -4.32 15.73
C LEU A 115 1.79 -5.16 16.82
N VAL A 116 2.40 -6.27 17.23
CA VAL A 116 1.88 -7.12 18.33
C VAL A 116 1.80 -6.32 19.63
N LEU A 117 2.86 -5.58 19.97
CA LEU A 117 2.87 -4.71 21.16
C LEU A 117 1.79 -3.63 21.09
N TYR A 118 1.61 -3.01 19.93
CA TYR A 118 0.56 -2.01 19.73
C TYR A 118 -0.83 -2.60 19.89
N LEU A 119 -1.10 -3.72 19.23
CA LEU A 119 -2.39 -4.41 19.35
C LEU A 119 -2.69 -4.84 20.79
N GLY A 120 -1.68 -5.20 21.56
CA GLY A 120 -1.81 -5.53 22.98
C GLY A 120 -2.23 -4.33 23.85
N LYS A 121 -1.88 -3.10 23.46
CA LYS A 121 -2.24 -1.86 24.17
C LYS A 121 -3.65 -1.34 23.83
N LEU A 122 -4.30 -1.88 22.78
CA LEU A 122 -5.65 -1.46 22.38
C LEU A 122 -6.71 -2.16 23.20
N SER A 123 -7.86 -1.48 23.39
CA SER A 123 -9.07 -2.14 23.86
C SER A 123 -9.45 -3.29 22.91
N GLU A 124 -10.12 -4.31 23.43
CA GLU A 124 -10.53 -5.46 22.60
C GLU A 124 -11.36 -5.02 21.38
N LYS A 125 -12.27 -4.06 21.57
CA LYS A 125 -13.11 -3.51 20.49
C LYS A 125 -12.27 -2.81 19.44
N ASP A 126 -11.29 -1.98 19.84
CA ASP A 126 -10.44 -1.24 18.92
C ASP A 126 -9.47 -2.15 18.19
N ARG A 127 -8.93 -3.16 18.87
CA ARG A 127 -8.06 -4.16 18.29
C ARG A 127 -8.78 -4.97 17.22
N ARG A 128 -9.99 -5.45 17.49
CA ARG A 128 -10.80 -6.19 16.51
C ARG A 128 -11.14 -5.30 15.30
N LEU A 129 -11.57 -4.08 15.53
CA LEU A 129 -11.89 -3.14 14.47
C LEU A 129 -10.66 -2.85 13.61
N PHE A 130 -9.50 -2.63 14.22
CA PHE A 130 -8.25 -2.39 13.51
C PHE A 130 -7.85 -3.60 12.65
N ILE A 131 -7.92 -4.81 13.20
CA ILE A 131 -7.61 -6.06 12.48
C ILE A 131 -8.58 -6.26 11.31
N ASP A 132 -9.88 -6.09 11.55
CA ASP A 132 -10.90 -6.29 10.52
C ASP A 132 -10.73 -5.29 9.37
N ALA A 133 -10.49 -4.01 9.67
CA ALA A 133 -10.35 -2.98 8.66
C ALA A 133 -9.00 -2.98 7.96
N THR A 134 -7.89 -3.28 8.67
CA THR A 134 -6.53 -3.07 8.15
C THR A 134 -5.88 -4.36 7.67
N ILE A 135 -6.08 -5.46 8.37
CA ILE A 135 -5.44 -6.75 8.06
C ILE A 135 -6.34 -7.62 7.19
N LYS A 136 -7.62 -7.73 7.55
CA LYS A 136 -8.59 -8.53 6.79
C LYS A 136 -9.20 -7.79 5.59
N GLY A 137 -9.07 -6.46 5.55
CA GLY A 137 -9.49 -5.64 4.42
C GLY A 137 -11.00 -5.50 4.26
N TYR A 138 -11.80 -5.66 5.35
CA TYR A 138 -13.23 -5.39 5.29
C TYR A 138 -13.49 -3.93 4.95
N ARG A 139 -14.47 -3.67 4.09
CA ARG A 139 -14.92 -2.32 3.77
C ARG A 139 -15.59 -1.68 5.00
N TYR A 140 -15.44 -0.38 5.16
CA TYR A 140 -16.03 0.31 6.31
C TYR A 140 -17.55 0.14 6.37
N LYS A 141 -18.22 0.09 5.24
CA LYS A 141 -19.65 -0.20 5.13
C LYS A 141 -20.03 -1.57 5.75
N GLU A 142 -19.20 -2.60 5.57
CA GLU A 142 -19.44 -3.94 6.15
C GLU A 142 -19.21 -3.98 7.66
N LEU A 143 -18.43 -3.03 8.17
CA LEU A 143 -18.14 -2.92 9.59
C LEU A 143 -19.19 -2.11 10.37
N THR A 144 -20.04 -1.34 9.69
CA THR A 144 -21.08 -0.50 10.34
C THR A 144 -22.00 -1.31 11.24
N GLU A 145 -22.55 -2.40 10.73
CA GLU A 145 -23.45 -3.28 11.49
C GLU A 145 -22.72 -4.02 12.63
N ARG A 146 -21.52 -4.55 12.32
CA ARG A 146 -20.73 -5.32 13.29
C ARG A 146 -20.30 -4.50 14.49
N TYR A 147 -19.95 -3.23 14.28
CA TYR A 147 -19.43 -2.34 15.31
C TYR A 147 -20.45 -1.31 15.81
N GLN A 148 -21.64 -1.27 15.22
CA GLN A 148 -22.70 -0.30 15.52
C GLN A 148 -22.19 1.14 15.45
N MET A 149 -21.47 1.46 14.37
CA MET A 149 -20.87 2.76 14.11
C MET A 149 -21.20 3.19 12.70
N THR A 150 -21.30 4.51 12.46
CA THR A 150 -21.39 5.03 11.10
C THR A 150 -20.06 4.83 10.37
N GLU A 151 -20.11 4.77 9.05
CA GLU A 151 -18.93 4.62 8.22
C GLU A 151 -17.88 5.71 8.47
N GLY A 152 -18.33 6.98 8.56
CA GLY A 152 -17.47 8.10 8.92
C GLY A 152 -16.79 7.95 10.29
N ASN A 153 -17.51 7.47 11.29
CA ASN A 153 -16.93 7.22 12.62
C ASN A 153 -15.89 6.09 12.59
N ILE A 154 -16.13 5.05 11.78
CA ILE A 154 -15.16 3.97 11.58
C ILE A 154 -13.90 4.51 10.91
N SER A 155 -14.05 5.28 9.82
CA SER A 155 -12.94 5.92 9.10
C SER A 155 -12.06 6.76 10.02
N VAL A 156 -12.66 7.70 10.74
CA VAL A 156 -11.95 8.57 11.70
C VAL A 156 -11.26 7.75 12.80
N LYS A 157 -11.92 6.70 13.29
CA LYS A 157 -11.35 5.86 14.35
C LYS A 157 -10.15 5.06 13.84
N ILE A 158 -10.26 4.44 12.66
CA ILE A 158 -9.16 3.71 12.03
C ILE A 158 -7.99 4.65 11.73
N PHE A 159 -8.26 5.86 11.19
CA PHE A 159 -7.23 6.87 10.98
C PHE A 159 -6.47 7.19 12.27
N ARG A 160 -7.17 7.45 13.37
CA ARG A 160 -6.53 7.73 14.68
C ARG A 160 -5.70 6.55 15.19
N LEU A 161 -6.17 5.32 15.01
CA LEU A 161 -5.42 4.12 15.38
C LEU A 161 -4.15 3.96 14.55
N ARG A 162 -4.21 4.21 13.25
CA ARG A 162 -3.04 4.19 12.35
C ARG A 162 -2.02 5.28 12.73
N MET A 163 -2.49 6.49 13.05
CA MET A 163 -1.60 7.57 13.50
C MET A 163 -0.91 7.26 14.84
N ARG A 164 -1.60 6.60 15.78
CA ARG A 164 -0.98 6.13 17.04
C ARG A 164 0.07 5.05 16.79
N LEU A 165 -0.22 4.11 15.89
CA LEU A 165 0.74 3.09 15.50
C LEU A 165 1.99 3.74 14.89
N ARG A 166 1.82 4.67 13.94
CA ARG A 166 2.93 5.40 13.32
C ARG A 166 3.82 6.08 14.37
N LYS A 167 3.23 6.78 15.35
CA LYS A 167 3.99 7.43 16.43
C LYS A 167 4.85 6.46 17.24
N MET A 168 4.48 5.19 17.35
CA MET A 168 5.33 4.19 18.03
C MET A 168 6.59 3.85 17.23
N PHE A 169 6.58 4.06 15.93
CA PHE A 169 7.76 3.87 15.07
C PHE A 169 8.62 5.15 15.00
N ASP A 170 8.00 6.33 15.12
CA ASP A 170 8.69 7.62 15.03
C ASP A 170 9.36 8.04 16.36
N LEU A 171 8.98 7.45 17.50
CA LEU A 171 9.48 7.82 18.83
C LEU A 171 10.81 7.14 19.22
N GLU A 172 11.42 6.36 18.34
CA GLU A 172 12.70 5.68 18.58
C GLU A 172 13.86 6.28 17.76
N ASP A 173 13.65 7.44 17.12
CA ASP A 173 14.68 8.31 16.57
C ASP A 173 15.02 9.41 17.59
#